data_25adf60d4f7f3cddbbf6747d45fe81a0
#
_entry.id   25adf60d4f7f3cddbbf6747d45fe81a0
#
_cell.length_a   1.000
_cell.length_b   1.000
_cell.length_c   1.000
_cell.angle_alpha   90.00
_cell.angle_beta   90.00
_cell.angle_gamma   90.00
#
_symmetry.space_group_name_H-M   'P 1'
#
loop_
_entity.id
_entity.type
_entity.pdbx_description
1 polymer ?
#
loop_
_entity_poly.entity_id
_entity_poly.type
_entity_poly.pdbx_seq_one_letter_code
_entity_poly.pdbx_strand_id
1 'polypeptide(L)'
;MLYYLDSNIVIYAVEGQPPFQQRTRNHIAALENAGHRFVVSELTWTECLVLPLRAGDGPLLLDFHRFFLGPHLTTVRLTAATHQRAAMIRGTHRHGLADSLHLGVAVEHRLDRFLSNDNRLAGFPDIPVDVLP
;
A
#
# COMPACT_ATOMS: atom_id res chain seq x y z
N MET A 1 5.18 11.69 -9.70
CA MET A 1 5.41 11.44 -8.25
C MET A 1 5.36 9.95 -7.95
N LEU A 2 5.99 9.57 -6.86
CA LEU A 2 5.96 8.20 -6.36
C LEU A 2 4.98 8.09 -5.18
N TYR A 3 4.00 7.23 -5.32
CA TYR A 3 3.00 6.95 -4.29
C TYR A 3 3.26 5.61 -3.64
N TYR A 4 3.28 5.56 -2.32
CA TYR A 4 3.18 4.28 -1.62
C TYR A 4 1.72 3.86 -1.54
N LEU A 5 1.43 2.61 -1.88
CA LEU A 5 0.08 2.05 -1.74
C LEU A 5 -0.02 1.25 -0.45
N ASP A 6 -0.94 1.66 0.43
CA ASP A 6 -1.32 0.83 1.56
C ASP A 6 -1.93 -0.49 1.08
N SER A 7 -1.75 -1.56 1.83
CA SER A 7 -2.26 -2.89 1.46
C SER A 7 -3.75 -2.90 1.18
N ASN A 8 -4.52 -2.11 1.92
CA ASN A 8 -5.97 -1.98 1.70
C ASN A 8 -6.31 -1.46 0.31
N ILE A 9 -5.50 -0.55 -0.23
CA ILE A 9 -5.70 -0.04 -1.60
C ILE A 9 -5.53 -1.17 -2.61
N VAL A 10 -4.48 -1.97 -2.46
CA VAL A 10 -4.23 -3.13 -3.33
C VAL A 10 -5.36 -4.15 -3.22
N ILE A 11 -5.78 -4.47 -2.00
CA ILE A 11 -6.86 -5.42 -1.75
C ILE A 11 -8.16 -4.95 -2.40
N TYR A 12 -8.55 -3.68 -2.23
CA TYR A 12 -9.75 -3.15 -2.88
C TYR A 12 -9.64 -3.15 -4.40
N ALA A 13 -8.48 -2.81 -4.96
CA ALA A 13 -8.29 -2.81 -6.41
C ALA A 13 -8.40 -4.20 -7.01
N VAL A 14 -7.91 -5.24 -6.33
CA VAL A 14 -7.87 -6.62 -6.86
C VAL A 14 -9.15 -7.38 -6.53
N GLU A 15 -9.61 -7.36 -5.27
CA GLU A 15 -10.72 -8.20 -4.81
C GLU A 15 -11.89 -7.45 -4.17
N GLY A 16 -11.85 -6.11 -4.14
CA GLY A 16 -12.88 -5.31 -3.47
C GLY A 16 -14.27 -5.52 -4.02
N GLN A 17 -15.28 -5.24 -3.18
CA GLN A 17 -16.68 -5.29 -3.58
C GLN A 17 -17.09 -4.01 -4.32
N PRO A 18 -18.02 -4.09 -5.31
CA PRO A 18 -18.61 -2.89 -5.89
C PRO A 18 -19.35 -2.05 -4.82
N PRO A 19 -19.29 -0.71 -4.85
CA PRO A 19 -18.61 0.13 -5.85
C PRO A 19 -17.14 0.43 -5.52
N PHE A 20 -16.62 -0.06 -4.40
CA PHE A 20 -15.28 0.30 -3.88
C PHE A 20 -14.15 -0.13 -4.82
N GLN A 21 -14.26 -1.33 -5.41
CA GLN A 21 -13.26 -1.82 -6.34
C GLN A 21 -13.11 -0.87 -7.54
N GLN A 22 -14.23 -0.48 -8.14
CA GLN A 22 -14.20 0.38 -9.32
C GLN A 22 -13.66 1.78 -8.99
N ARG A 23 -14.05 2.35 -7.85
CA ARG A 23 -13.53 3.64 -7.39
C ARG A 23 -12.02 3.61 -7.21
N THR A 24 -11.52 2.56 -6.56
CA THR A 24 -10.08 2.40 -6.33
C THR A 24 -9.33 2.24 -7.65
N ARG A 25 -9.82 1.38 -8.54
CA ARG A 25 -9.23 1.19 -9.87
C ARG A 25 -9.23 2.47 -10.70
N ASN A 26 -10.32 3.21 -10.69
CA ASN A 26 -10.43 4.47 -11.41
C ASN A 26 -9.42 5.50 -10.88
N HIS A 27 -9.26 5.56 -9.57
CA HIS A 27 -8.30 6.49 -8.95
C HIS A 27 -6.86 6.14 -9.31
N ILE A 28 -6.50 4.85 -9.22
CA ILE A 28 -5.16 4.36 -9.63
C ILE A 28 -4.92 4.67 -11.10
N ALA A 29 -5.88 4.36 -11.97
CA ALA A 29 -5.75 4.62 -13.40
C ALA A 29 -5.57 6.11 -13.71
N ALA A 30 -6.29 6.99 -13.01
CA ALA A 30 -6.13 8.43 -13.17
C ALA A 30 -4.73 8.90 -12.78
N LEU A 31 -4.18 8.36 -11.69
CA LEU A 31 -2.82 8.68 -11.26
C LEU A 31 -1.78 8.15 -12.27
N GLU A 32 -1.95 6.92 -12.77
CA GLU A 32 -1.08 6.35 -13.81
C GLU A 32 -1.09 7.21 -15.08
N ASN A 33 -2.29 7.61 -15.53
CA ASN A 33 -2.45 8.44 -16.72
C ASN A 33 -1.83 9.83 -16.55
N ALA A 34 -1.74 10.31 -15.31
CA ALA A 34 -1.04 11.56 -14.99
C ALA A 34 0.48 11.39 -14.87
N GLY A 35 1.01 10.18 -15.10
CA GLY A 35 2.44 9.90 -15.08
C GLY A 35 2.99 9.50 -13.71
N HIS A 36 2.14 9.24 -12.72
CA HIS A 36 2.60 8.79 -11.40
C HIS A 36 2.91 7.29 -11.40
N ARG A 37 3.76 6.88 -10.46
CA ARG A 37 4.14 5.48 -10.26
C ARG A 37 3.89 5.08 -8.82
N PHE A 38 3.82 3.77 -8.58
CA PHE A 38 3.46 3.20 -7.29
C PHE A 38 4.57 2.33 -6.73
N VAL A 39 4.65 2.33 -5.40
CA VAL A 39 5.57 1.50 -4.63
C VAL A 39 4.77 0.75 -3.58
N VAL A 40 5.06 -0.52 -3.43
CA VAL A 40 4.63 -1.36 -2.31
C VAL A 40 5.85 -2.00 -1.69
N SER A 41 5.68 -2.67 -0.56
CA SER A 41 6.75 -3.44 0.06
C SER A 41 6.44 -4.94 0.07
N GLU A 42 7.42 -5.74 0.45
CA GLU A 42 7.22 -7.18 0.66
C GLU A 42 6.16 -7.47 1.72
N LEU A 43 5.97 -6.58 2.70
CA LEU A 43 4.89 -6.68 3.67
C LEU A 43 3.51 -6.65 3.01
N THR A 44 3.35 -5.83 1.96
CA THR A 44 2.11 -5.77 1.16
C THR A 44 1.76 -7.13 0.57
N TRP A 45 2.76 -7.84 0.06
CA TRP A 45 2.57 -9.19 -0.48
C TRP A 45 2.03 -10.14 0.59
N THR A 46 2.65 -10.16 1.78
CA THR A 46 2.18 -11.01 2.89
C THR A 46 0.73 -10.71 3.24
N GLU A 47 0.39 -9.44 3.40
CA GLU A 47 -0.96 -9.05 3.80
C GLU A 47 -2.00 -9.37 2.72
N CYS A 48 -1.66 -9.22 1.44
CA CYS A 48 -2.57 -9.49 0.34
C CYS A 48 -2.77 -10.97 0.05
N LEU A 49 -1.75 -11.81 0.27
CA LEU A 49 -1.77 -13.22 -0.14
C LEU A 49 -2.29 -14.17 0.94
N VAL A 50 -2.41 -13.73 2.20
CA VAL A 50 -2.85 -14.60 3.30
C VAL A 50 -4.23 -15.19 3.06
N LEU A 51 -5.23 -14.37 2.77
CA LEU A 51 -6.61 -14.84 2.61
C LEU A 51 -6.79 -15.72 1.36
N PRO A 52 -6.29 -15.35 0.17
CA PRO A 52 -6.38 -16.23 -0.99
C PRO A 52 -5.70 -17.58 -0.78
N LEU A 53 -4.52 -17.61 -0.13
CA LEU A 53 -3.81 -18.86 0.19
C LEU A 53 -4.63 -19.72 1.16
N ARG A 54 -5.16 -19.11 2.20
CA ARG A 54 -5.99 -19.81 3.20
C ARG A 54 -7.25 -20.41 2.57
N ALA A 55 -7.85 -19.71 1.61
CA ALA A 55 -9.05 -20.15 0.91
C ALA A 55 -8.76 -21.10 -0.26
N GLY A 56 -7.50 -21.31 -0.64
CA GLY A 56 -7.16 -22.07 -1.84
C GLY A 56 -7.66 -21.45 -3.13
N ASP A 57 -7.77 -20.12 -3.18
CA ASP A 57 -8.30 -19.37 -4.32
C ASP A 57 -7.17 -19.07 -5.33
N GLY A 58 -6.91 -20.03 -6.22
CA GLY A 58 -5.87 -19.90 -7.24
C GLY A 58 -6.07 -18.72 -8.20
N PRO A 59 -7.28 -18.50 -8.75
CA PRO A 59 -7.53 -17.34 -9.60
C PRO A 59 -7.25 -16.00 -8.92
N LEU A 60 -7.64 -15.83 -7.66
CA LEU A 60 -7.39 -14.60 -6.92
C LEU A 60 -5.89 -14.41 -6.63
N LEU A 61 -5.18 -15.47 -6.30
CA LEU A 61 -3.71 -15.43 -6.17
C LEU A 61 -3.05 -14.92 -7.44
N LEU A 62 -3.51 -15.42 -8.60
CA LEU A 62 -2.99 -14.99 -9.89
C LEU A 62 -3.27 -13.50 -10.14
N ASP A 63 -4.45 -13.03 -9.77
CA ASP A 63 -4.82 -11.60 -9.93
C ASP A 63 -3.93 -10.70 -9.09
N PHE A 64 -3.59 -11.09 -7.85
CA PHE A 64 -2.64 -10.36 -7.03
C PHE A 64 -1.24 -10.35 -7.65
N HIS A 65 -0.76 -11.48 -8.13
CA HIS A 65 0.55 -11.56 -8.78
C HIS A 65 0.62 -10.67 -10.02
N ARG A 66 -0.43 -10.64 -10.83
CA ARG A 66 -0.52 -9.74 -11.98
C ARG A 66 -0.46 -8.28 -11.59
N PHE A 67 -1.12 -7.92 -10.50
CA PHE A 67 -1.07 -6.56 -9.97
C PHE A 67 0.36 -6.18 -9.57
N PHE A 68 1.04 -7.05 -8.80
CA PHE A 68 2.41 -6.79 -8.33
C PHE A 68 3.43 -6.74 -9.47
N LEU A 69 3.19 -7.43 -10.58
CA LEU A 69 4.07 -7.42 -11.74
C LEU A 69 3.72 -6.33 -12.77
N GLY A 70 2.77 -5.46 -12.46
CA GLY A 70 2.37 -4.38 -13.34
C GLY A 70 3.49 -3.37 -13.61
N PRO A 71 3.48 -2.70 -14.77
CA PRO A 71 4.61 -1.87 -15.23
C PRO A 71 4.81 -0.59 -14.42
N HIS A 72 3.79 -0.14 -13.69
CA HIS A 72 3.83 1.10 -12.91
C HIS A 72 4.07 0.87 -11.42
N LEU A 73 4.31 -0.37 -11.01
CA LEU A 73 4.47 -0.77 -9.62
C LEU A 73 5.87 -1.33 -9.36
N THR A 74 6.47 -0.89 -8.28
CA THR A 74 7.75 -1.42 -7.78
C THR A 74 7.55 -1.97 -6.37
N THR A 75 8.11 -3.16 -6.10
CA THR A 75 8.15 -3.73 -4.75
C THR A 75 9.53 -3.48 -4.13
N VAL A 76 9.56 -2.94 -2.92
CA VAL A 76 10.80 -2.73 -2.16
C VAL A 76 10.88 -3.67 -0.96
N ARG A 77 12.10 -3.91 -0.49
CA ARG A 77 12.35 -4.75 0.67
C ARG A 77 12.24 -3.96 1.97
N LEU A 78 11.96 -4.69 3.05
CA LEU A 78 12.09 -4.15 4.40
C LEU A 78 13.54 -4.36 4.87
N THR A 79 14.20 -3.27 5.22
CA THR A 79 15.58 -3.28 5.71
C THR A 79 15.61 -3.02 7.22
N ALA A 80 16.79 -3.14 7.83
CA ALA A 80 16.96 -2.73 9.23
C ALA A 80 16.58 -1.26 9.43
N ALA A 81 16.91 -0.39 8.48
CA ALA A 81 16.52 1.02 8.52
C ALA A 81 15.00 1.20 8.50
N THR A 82 14.28 0.40 7.73
CA THR A 82 12.81 0.40 7.73
C THR A 82 12.27 0.08 9.12
N HIS A 83 12.78 -0.98 9.75
CA HIS A 83 12.32 -1.40 11.09
C HIS A 83 12.61 -0.35 12.15
N GLN A 84 13.78 0.29 12.11
CA GLN A 84 14.11 1.38 13.01
C GLN A 84 13.17 2.57 12.84
N ARG A 85 12.88 2.94 11.61
CA ARG A 85 11.95 4.02 11.29
C ARG A 85 10.53 3.68 11.78
N ALA A 86 10.08 2.46 11.52
CA ALA A 86 8.77 1.98 11.98
C ALA A 86 8.65 1.99 13.50
N ALA A 87 9.70 1.61 14.21
CA ALA A 87 9.73 1.66 15.67
C ALA A 87 9.56 3.09 16.20
N MET A 88 10.22 4.06 15.58
CA MET A 88 10.07 5.48 15.92
C MET A 88 8.63 5.96 15.66
N ILE A 89 8.07 5.61 14.52
CA ILE A 89 6.69 5.99 14.16
C ILE A 89 5.70 5.39 15.15
N ARG A 90 5.80 4.10 15.42
CA ARG A 90 4.91 3.40 16.35
C ARG A 90 5.02 3.96 17.78
N GLY A 91 6.23 4.25 18.22
CA GLY A 91 6.48 4.81 19.55
C GLY A 91 5.97 6.24 19.71
N THR A 92 6.06 7.05 18.66
CA THR A 92 5.69 8.47 18.70
C THR A 92 4.20 8.69 18.39
N HIS A 93 3.65 7.98 17.38
CA HIS A 93 2.33 8.25 16.83
C HIS A 93 1.28 7.19 17.20
N ARG A 94 1.69 6.11 17.85
CA ARG A 94 0.81 5.00 18.30
C ARG A 94 0.04 4.30 17.17
N HIS A 95 0.57 4.29 15.96
CA HIS A 95 0.03 3.46 14.88
C HIS A 95 0.30 1.98 15.15
N GLY A 96 -0.52 1.10 14.55
CA GLY A 96 -0.30 -0.34 14.61
C GLY A 96 1.02 -0.75 13.96
N LEU A 97 1.44 -2.00 14.19
CA LEU A 97 2.72 -2.51 13.68
C LEU A 97 2.79 -2.45 12.16
N ALA A 98 1.78 -2.99 11.47
CA ALA A 98 1.76 -3.01 10.01
C ALA A 98 1.73 -1.59 9.42
N ASP A 99 0.87 -0.72 9.95
CA ASP A 99 0.78 0.68 9.51
C ASP A 99 2.12 1.40 9.69
N SER A 100 2.78 1.19 10.82
CA SER A 100 4.08 1.80 11.11
C SER A 100 5.16 1.30 10.14
N LEU A 101 5.14 0.03 9.76
CA LEU A 101 6.06 -0.53 8.77
C LEU A 101 5.82 0.07 7.38
N HIS A 102 4.56 0.16 6.94
CA HIS A 102 4.24 0.78 5.66
C HIS A 102 4.65 2.25 5.60
N LEU A 103 4.30 3.01 6.64
CA LEU A 103 4.72 4.42 6.75
C LEU A 103 6.24 4.53 6.81
N GLY A 104 6.90 3.63 7.53
CA GLY A 104 8.36 3.58 7.62
C GLY A 104 9.04 3.38 6.28
N VAL A 105 8.51 2.47 5.45
CA VAL A 105 9.02 2.27 4.08
C VAL A 105 8.88 3.54 3.25
N ALA A 106 7.71 4.16 3.29
CA ALA A 106 7.42 5.35 2.50
C ALA A 106 8.34 6.53 2.88
N VAL A 107 8.56 6.74 4.17
CA VAL A 107 9.44 7.80 4.67
C VAL A 107 10.90 7.48 4.35
N GLU A 108 11.35 6.25 4.58
CA GLU A 108 12.73 5.83 4.30
C GLU A 108 13.11 6.02 2.84
N HIS A 109 12.21 5.63 1.92
CA HIS A 109 12.43 5.78 0.49
C HIS A 109 12.13 7.17 -0.05
N ARG A 110 11.76 8.11 0.82
CA ARG A 110 11.46 9.51 0.45
C ARG A 110 10.41 9.60 -0.65
N LEU A 111 9.37 8.79 -0.53
CA LEU A 111 8.27 8.81 -1.48
C LEU A 111 7.45 10.09 -1.33
N ASP A 112 6.75 10.47 -2.38
CA ASP A 112 6.07 11.77 -2.41
C ASP A 112 4.75 11.74 -1.63
N ARG A 113 4.00 10.64 -1.70
CA ARG A 113 2.69 10.54 -1.08
C ARG A 113 2.42 9.09 -0.65
N PHE A 114 1.49 8.95 0.29
CA PHE A 114 1.01 7.67 0.80
C PHE A 114 -0.49 7.58 0.53
N LEU A 115 -0.94 6.58 -0.23
CA LEU A 115 -2.34 6.38 -0.56
C LEU A 115 -2.95 5.29 0.32
N SER A 116 -3.99 5.61 1.06
CA SER A 116 -4.70 4.71 1.95
C SER A 116 -6.20 4.97 1.89
N ASN A 117 -7.00 4.09 2.47
CA ASN A 117 -8.40 4.33 2.77
C ASN A 117 -8.66 4.38 4.28
N ASP A 118 -7.62 4.42 5.09
CA ASP A 118 -7.71 4.48 6.55
C ASP A 118 -7.56 5.93 7.03
N ASN A 119 -8.66 6.51 7.50
CA ASN A 119 -8.68 7.88 8.03
C ASN A 119 -7.74 8.08 9.22
N ARG A 120 -7.40 7.02 9.96
CA ARG A 120 -6.48 7.13 11.11
C ARG A 120 -5.08 7.54 10.70
N LEU A 121 -4.70 7.35 9.44
CA LEU A 121 -3.39 7.74 8.92
C LEU A 121 -3.36 9.18 8.41
N ALA A 122 -4.51 9.80 8.25
CA ALA A 122 -4.59 11.20 7.83
C ALA A 122 -3.86 12.10 8.83
N GLY A 123 -3.13 13.08 8.32
CA GLY A 123 -2.39 14.02 9.16
C GLY A 123 -1.06 13.50 9.69
N PHE A 124 -0.62 12.30 9.28
CA PHE A 124 0.74 11.83 9.59
C PHE A 124 1.77 12.86 9.07
N PRO A 125 2.71 13.31 9.94
CA PRO A 125 3.50 14.53 9.62
C PRO A 125 4.63 14.33 8.61
N ASP A 126 5.16 13.11 8.49
CA ASP A 126 6.42 12.88 7.76
C ASP A 126 6.23 12.60 6.27
N ILE A 127 5.01 12.32 5.84
CA ILE A 127 4.64 12.17 4.43
C ILE A 127 3.16 12.54 4.26
N PRO A 128 2.78 13.24 3.17
CA PRO A 128 1.37 13.50 2.87
C PRO A 128 0.61 12.19 2.66
N VAL A 129 -0.52 12.04 3.35
CA VAL A 129 -1.40 10.87 3.22
C VAL A 129 -2.67 11.29 2.50
N ASP A 130 -2.92 10.66 1.35
CA ASP A 130 -4.17 10.81 0.62
C ASP A 130 -5.10 9.66 1.03
N VAL A 131 -6.28 10.00 1.52
CA VAL A 131 -7.26 9.01 1.95
C VAL A 131 -8.35 8.90 0.92
N LEU A 132 -8.53 7.71 0.34
CA LEU A 132 -9.66 7.43 -0.55
C LEU A 132 -10.94 7.29 0.26
N PRO A 133 -12.03 7.92 -0.19
CA PRO A 133 -13.33 7.81 0.46
C PRO A 133 -13.97 6.42 0.33
#